data_3116f3bdc10e67aa1ac999b071a5db61
#
_entry.id   3116f3bdc10e67aa1ac999b071a5db61
#
_cell.length_a   1.000
_cell.length_b   1.000
_cell.length_c   1.000
_cell.angle_alpha   90.00
_cell.angle_beta   90.00
_cell.angle_gamma   90.00
#
_symmetry.space_group_name_H-M   'P 1'
#
loop_
_entity.id
_entity.type
_entity.pdbx_description
1 polymer ?
#
loop_
_entity_poly.entity_id
_entity_poly.type
_entity_poly.pdbx_seq_one_letter_code
_entity_poly.pdbx_strand_id
1 'polypeptide(L)' 'MVTHETREMLADLIWLNALIATELIQVTENTSAILRKSPPPESCLIEHNALRATALRIAEKYRKDPALARHLGTHQ' A
#
# COMPACT_ATOMS: atom_id res chain seq x y z
N MET A 1 -23.62 4.85 -18.10
CA MET A 1 -23.52 4.07 -16.86
C MET A 1 -22.52 2.94 -17.02
N VAL A 2 -21.71 2.70 -16.00
CA VAL A 2 -20.73 1.60 -16.02
C VAL A 2 -21.43 0.29 -15.74
N THR A 3 -21.00 -0.76 -16.44
CA THR A 3 -21.52 -2.12 -16.21
C THR A 3 -20.95 -2.70 -14.92
N HIS A 4 -21.57 -3.78 -14.45
CA HIS A 4 -21.06 -4.51 -13.29
C HIS A 4 -19.64 -5.04 -13.53
N GLU A 5 -19.38 -5.56 -14.72
CA GLU A 5 -18.04 -6.04 -15.09
C GLU A 5 -17.00 -4.92 -15.04
N THR A 6 -17.35 -3.75 -15.55
CA THR A 6 -16.45 -2.60 -15.51
C THR A 6 -16.19 -2.15 -14.09
N ARG A 7 -17.20 -2.18 -13.22
CA ARG A 7 -17.02 -1.86 -11.80
C ARG A 7 -16.06 -2.82 -11.13
N GLU A 8 -16.19 -4.11 -11.41
CA GLU A 8 -15.27 -5.11 -10.85
C GLU A 8 -13.85 -4.88 -11.34
N MET A 9 -13.68 -4.60 -12.63
CA MET A 9 -12.37 -4.31 -13.20
C MET A 9 -11.72 -3.10 -12.53
N LEU A 10 -12.51 -2.04 -12.30
CA LEU A 10 -12.00 -0.84 -11.63
C LEU A 10 -11.63 -1.13 -10.17
N ALA A 11 -12.47 -1.89 -9.47
CA ALA A 11 -12.19 -2.29 -8.09
C ALA A 11 -10.90 -3.12 -8.00
N ASP A 12 -10.71 -4.05 -8.94
CA ASP A 12 -9.49 -4.86 -9.03
C ASP A 12 -8.27 -3.98 -9.26
N LEU A 13 -8.37 -3.02 -10.18
CA LEU A 13 -7.26 -2.11 -10.48
C LEU A 13 -6.91 -1.25 -9.27
N ILE A 14 -7.90 -0.74 -8.56
CA ILE A 14 -7.67 0.07 -7.37
C ILE A 14 -6.97 -0.77 -6.30
N TRP A 15 -7.43 -1.98 -6.08
CA TRP A 15 -6.85 -2.88 -5.09
C TRP A 15 -5.40 -3.25 -5.45
N LEU A 16 -5.17 -3.62 -6.72
CA LEU A 16 -3.83 -3.95 -7.20
C LEU A 16 -2.89 -2.76 -7.12
N ASN A 17 -3.37 -1.56 -7.45
CA ASN A 17 -2.55 -0.35 -7.33
C ASN A 17 -2.21 -0.02 -5.89
N ALA A 18 -3.13 -0.25 -4.96
CA ALA A 18 -2.85 -0.07 -3.54
C ALA A 18 -1.75 -1.03 -3.08
N LEU A 19 -1.81 -2.29 -3.51
CA LEU A 19 -0.79 -3.27 -3.21
C LEU A 19 0.57 -2.86 -3.77
N ILE A 20 0.61 -2.46 -5.04
CA ILE A 20 1.83 -2.01 -5.71
C ILE A 20 2.42 -0.79 -4.99
N ALA A 21 1.58 0.19 -4.67
CA ALA A 21 2.04 1.41 -4.01
C ALA A 21 2.67 1.10 -2.65
N THR A 22 2.04 0.25 -1.86
CA THR A 22 2.55 -0.10 -0.54
C THR A 22 3.83 -0.93 -0.61
N GLU A 23 3.94 -1.82 -1.60
CA GLU A 23 5.18 -2.57 -1.84
C GLU A 23 6.31 -1.65 -2.29
N LEU A 24 6.01 -0.65 -3.13
CA LEU A 24 7.00 0.34 -3.56
C LEU A 24 7.51 1.18 -2.40
N ILE A 25 6.65 1.56 -1.48
CA ILE A 25 7.07 2.27 -0.26
C ILE A 25 8.08 1.41 0.51
N GLN A 26 7.80 0.12 0.67
CA GLN A 26 8.67 -0.79 1.39
C GLN A 26 10.02 -0.95 0.67
N VAL A 27 10.00 -1.10 -0.66
CA VAL A 27 11.22 -1.20 -1.46
C VAL A 27 12.06 0.07 -1.33
N THR A 28 11.42 1.24 -1.36
CA THR A 28 12.09 2.52 -1.19
C THR A 28 12.77 2.61 0.18
N GLU A 29 12.07 2.22 1.23
CA GLU A 29 12.63 2.22 2.59
C GLU A 29 13.83 1.27 2.69
N ASN A 30 13.69 0.06 2.15
CA ASN A 30 14.76 -0.93 2.17
C ASN A 30 15.99 -0.45 1.41
N THR A 31 15.78 0.13 0.22
CA THR A 31 16.86 0.63 -0.62
C THR A 31 17.59 1.78 0.08
N SER A 32 16.85 2.71 0.65
CA SER A 32 17.43 3.84 1.39
C SER A 32 18.23 3.36 2.59
N ALA A 33 17.72 2.38 3.34
CA ALA A 33 18.41 1.82 4.49
C ALA A 33 19.73 1.15 4.08
N ILE A 34 19.72 0.41 2.98
CA ILE A 34 20.92 -0.24 2.46
C ILE A 34 21.97 0.80 2.05
N LEU A 35 21.57 1.83 1.30
CA LEU A 35 22.46 2.87 0.83
C LEU A 35 23.07 3.67 2.00
N ARG A 36 22.30 3.96 3.02
CA ARG A 36 22.74 4.75 4.17
C ARG A 36 23.37 3.90 5.26
N LYS A 37 23.25 2.58 5.15
CA LYS A 37 23.69 1.62 6.17
C LYS A 37 23.10 1.91 7.55
N SER A 38 21.85 2.37 7.56
CA SER A 38 21.12 2.71 8.78
C SER A 38 19.63 2.63 8.52
N PRO A 39 18.80 2.42 9.56
CA PRO A 39 17.35 2.41 9.40
C PRO A 39 16.84 3.75 8.88
N PRO A 40 15.67 3.79 8.23
CA PRO A 40 15.06 5.05 7.82
C PRO A 40 14.78 5.95 9.02
N PRO A 41 14.86 7.28 8.85
CA PRO A 41 14.48 8.19 9.94
C PRO A 41 13.05 7.96 10.38
N GLU A 42 12.79 8.18 11.65
CA GLU A 42 11.44 8.01 12.22
C GLU A 42 10.40 8.87 11.51
N SER A 43 10.76 10.09 11.12
CA SER A 43 9.86 10.97 10.39
C SER A 43 9.44 10.40 9.05
N CYS A 44 10.36 9.71 8.34
CA CYS A 44 10.04 9.02 7.10
C CYS A 44 9.09 7.85 7.34
N LEU A 45 9.33 7.08 8.39
CA LEU A 45 8.48 5.93 8.73
C LEU A 45 7.06 6.37 9.07
N ILE A 46 6.91 7.44 9.83
CA ILE A 46 5.60 8.00 10.18
C ILE A 46 4.84 8.41 8.92
N GLU A 47 5.53 9.13 8.02
CA GLU A 47 4.93 9.60 6.78
C GLU A 47 4.55 8.43 5.87
N HIS A 48 5.42 7.44 5.72
CA HIS A 48 5.16 6.25 4.90
C HIS A 48 4.02 5.42 5.48
N ASN A 49 3.95 5.28 6.79
CA ASN A 49 2.86 4.55 7.42
C ASN A 49 1.52 5.25 7.22
N ALA A 50 1.51 6.58 7.21
CA ALA A 50 0.31 7.35 6.89
C ALA A 50 -0.14 7.12 5.45
N LEU A 51 0.82 7.04 4.51
CA LEU A 51 0.54 6.74 3.10
C LEU A 51 0.01 5.32 2.93
N ARG A 52 0.59 4.35 3.63
CA ARG A 52 0.09 2.96 3.62
C ARG A 52 -1.35 2.89 4.12
N ALA A 53 -1.65 3.58 5.22
CA ALA A 53 -2.99 3.63 5.78
C ALA A 53 -3.98 4.25 4.81
N THR A 54 -3.56 5.30 4.10
CA THR A 54 -4.39 5.95 3.08
C THR A 54 -4.67 5.00 1.92
N ALA A 55 -3.66 4.29 1.43
CA ALA A 55 -3.81 3.33 0.34
C ALA A 55 -4.79 2.22 0.73
N LEU A 56 -4.64 1.68 1.94
CA LEU A 56 -5.54 0.66 2.46
C LEU A 56 -6.98 1.16 2.55
N ARG A 57 -7.15 2.36 3.09
CA ARG A 57 -8.48 2.97 3.23
C ARG A 57 -9.17 3.17 1.89
N ILE A 58 -8.42 3.60 0.87
CA ILE A 58 -8.94 3.77 -0.48
C ILE A 58 -9.35 2.42 -1.06
N ALA A 59 -8.48 1.41 -0.92
CA ALA A 59 -8.76 0.07 -1.44
C ALA A 59 -10.00 -0.53 -0.78
N GLU A 60 -10.17 -0.34 0.52
CA GLU A 60 -11.30 -0.90 1.27
C GLU A 60 -12.65 -0.29 0.89
N LYS A 61 -12.67 0.90 0.28
CA LYS A 61 -13.91 1.48 -0.24
C LYS A 61 -14.54 0.61 -1.33
N TYR A 62 -13.71 -0.14 -2.03
CA TYR A 62 -14.13 -0.89 -3.22
C TYR A 62 -14.04 -2.39 -3.01
N ARG A 63 -13.18 -2.83 -2.12
CA ARG A 63 -13.02 -4.24 -1.80
C ARG A 63 -12.46 -4.40 -0.38
N LYS A 64 -13.22 -5.03 0.49
CA LYS A 64 -12.77 -5.33 1.85
C LYS A 64 -12.12 -6.71 1.85
N ASP A 65 -10.82 -6.73 1.64
CA ASP A 65 -10.04 -7.95 1.64
C ASP A 65 -9.03 -7.89 2.80
N PRO A 66 -9.18 -8.74 3.82
CA PRO A 66 -8.27 -8.72 4.96
C PRO A 66 -6.84 -9.10 4.60
N ALA A 67 -6.63 -9.74 3.43
CA ALA A 67 -5.30 -10.14 3.00
C ALA A 67 -4.36 -8.96 2.82
N LEU A 68 -4.87 -7.81 2.30
CA LEU A 68 -4.03 -6.63 2.11
C LEU A 68 -3.58 -6.05 3.45
N ALA A 69 -4.51 -5.89 4.39
CA ALA A 69 -4.18 -5.38 5.72
C ALA A 69 -3.19 -6.29 6.45
N ARG A 70 -3.39 -7.61 6.35
CA ARG A 70 -2.48 -8.60 6.92
C ARG A 70 -1.09 -8.50 6.31
N HIS A 71 -1.02 -8.40 4.99
CA HIS A 71 0.24 -8.29 4.26
C HIS A 71 1.02 -7.04 4.70
N LEU A 72 0.33 -5.90 4.79
CA LEU A 72 0.95 -4.66 5.23
C LEU A 72 1.50 -4.78 6.65
N GLY A 73 0.79 -5.48 7.52
CA GLY A 73 1.24 -5.72 8.89
C GLY A 73 2.54 -6.53 8.97
N THR A 74 2.81 -7.41 8.01
CA THR A 74 4.03 -8.23 8.02
C THR A 74 5.28 -7.46 7.63
N HIS A 75 5.13 -6.30 6.98
CA HIS A 75 6.26 -5.45 6.59
C HIS A 75 6.66 -4.46 7.67
N GLN A 76 5.92 -4.40 8.74
CA GLN A 76 6.19 -3.53 9.87
C GLN A 76 6.81 -4.32 11.02
#